data_15a1e34bce699434d524642b0ca09ed3
#
_entry.id   15a1e34bce699434d524642b0ca09ed3
#
_cell.length_a   1.000
_cell.length_b   1.000
_cell.length_c   1.000
_cell.angle_alpha   90.00
_cell.angle_beta   90.00
_cell.angle_gamma   90.00
#
_symmetry.space_group_name_H-M   'P 1'
#
loop_
_entity.id
_entity.type
_entity.pdbx_description
1 polymer ?
#
loop_
_entity_poly.entity_id
_entity_poly.type
_entity_poly.pdbx_seq_one_letter_code
_entity_poly.pdbx_strand_id
1 'polypeptide(L)'
;MERFVNEIFHPPVMLKELIDFFFLPPQQVINKYFPQKKVIGEKKKETPQIFVDATAGGGGHLFSLINYYQKNFPQNFYDTIFVGIDVDREAIAYLEEKKKKFNFDNLFIYWDNYVNIKRLFEAEHFPRRPSRILFDLGISYYQAKSSKRGFSFTVEGKIDMRFDQIRRKVTALDIINKANLKKLKKILKEFSEDRRAAQIATKIFYKKKEIVTTYDLKKIIISCGGKESVPQIFQALRIATNDELENLKIGLKEAFGLLNDGGRLAVISYHSLEDKIVKQYFKMWKEENRGVVLTPKPITPSLLEIENNPSARSGKLRVFLKYEKN
;
A
#
# COMPACT_ATOMS: atom_id res chain seq x y z
N MET A 1 3.60 25.11 13.00
CA MET A 1 3.99 23.71 12.78
C MET A 1 2.91 22.69 13.16
N GLU A 2 2.10 22.95 14.15
CA GLU A 2 0.96 22.09 14.54
C GLU A 2 -0.20 22.04 13.53
N ARG A 3 -0.24 22.99 12.58
CA ARG A 3 -1.34 23.07 11.59
C ARG A 3 -1.46 21.89 10.62
N PHE A 4 -0.36 21.16 10.37
CA PHE A 4 -0.37 20.03 9.44
C PHE A 4 -0.96 18.76 10.04
N VAL A 5 -0.71 18.51 11.33
CA VAL A 5 -1.10 17.26 12.01
C VAL A 5 -2.61 17.16 12.16
N ASN A 6 -3.30 18.28 12.34
CA ASN A 6 -4.76 18.31 12.54
C ASN A 6 -5.58 18.17 11.21
N GLU A 7 -4.93 18.22 10.05
CA GLU A 7 -5.57 18.08 8.74
C GLU A 7 -5.20 16.77 8.01
N ILE A 8 -4.48 15.87 8.66
CA ILE A 8 -4.24 14.54 8.10
C ILE A 8 -5.55 13.77 8.15
N PHE A 9 -6.09 13.44 7.01
CA PHE A 9 -7.38 12.78 6.82
C PHE A 9 -7.47 11.40 7.48
N HIS A 10 -6.31 10.78 7.74
CA HIS A 10 -6.15 9.50 8.46
C HIS A 10 -4.72 9.42 9.00
N PRO A 11 -4.53 9.05 10.28
CA PRO A 11 -3.18 8.83 10.80
C PRO A 11 -2.50 7.70 10.01
N PRO A 12 -1.29 7.96 9.45
CA PRO A 12 -0.55 6.94 8.70
C PRO A 12 -0.15 5.79 9.61
N VAL A 13 -0.30 4.56 9.07
CA VAL A 13 0.00 3.33 9.82
C VAL A 13 1.52 3.17 9.96
N MET A 14 1.99 2.87 11.19
CA MET A 14 3.41 2.58 11.49
C MET A 14 4.38 3.71 11.05
N LEU A 15 3.91 4.96 11.14
CA LEU A 15 4.71 6.12 10.71
C LEU A 15 6.04 6.23 11.44
N LYS A 16 6.06 5.97 12.76
CA LYS A 16 7.27 6.04 13.58
C LYS A 16 8.30 5.02 13.09
N GLU A 17 7.89 3.80 12.89
CA GLU A 17 8.72 2.71 12.39
C GLU A 17 9.23 3.02 10.97
N LEU A 18 8.36 3.53 10.10
CA LEU A 18 8.74 3.93 8.74
C LEU A 18 9.82 5.03 8.75
N ILE A 19 9.65 6.05 9.59
CA ILE A 19 10.64 7.12 9.78
C ILE A 19 11.97 6.55 10.27
N ASP A 20 11.97 5.69 11.28
CA ASP A 20 13.17 5.03 11.76
C ASP A 20 13.88 4.25 10.65
N PHE A 21 13.12 3.44 9.90
CA PHE A 21 13.69 2.66 8.80
C PHE A 21 14.14 3.50 7.61
N PHE A 22 13.59 4.69 7.41
CA PHE A 22 14.00 5.57 6.31
C PHE A 22 15.20 6.45 6.65
N PHE A 23 15.35 6.87 7.90
CA PHE A 23 16.31 7.91 8.26
C PHE A 23 17.44 7.43 9.18
N LEU A 24 17.22 6.45 10.07
CA LEU A 24 18.30 5.94 10.89
C LEU A 24 19.30 5.11 10.08
N PRO A 25 20.61 5.15 10.43
CA PRO A 25 21.59 4.23 9.88
C PRO A 25 21.15 2.76 10.00
N PRO A 26 21.46 1.89 9.02
CA PRO A 26 20.99 0.50 9.01
C PRO A 26 21.29 -0.25 10.31
N GLN A 27 22.49 -0.09 10.88
CA GLN A 27 22.84 -0.77 12.14
C GLN A 27 22.04 -0.24 13.32
N GLN A 28 21.74 1.06 13.38
CA GLN A 28 20.95 1.65 14.47
C GLN A 28 19.51 1.16 14.43
N VAL A 29 18.88 1.14 13.28
CA VAL A 29 17.50 0.62 13.14
C VAL A 29 17.44 -0.87 13.44
N ILE A 30 18.45 -1.64 13.02
CA ILE A 30 18.52 -3.07 13.34
C ILE A 30 18.69 -3.27 14.86
N ASN A 31 19.57 -2.53 15.53
CA ASN A 31 19.74 -2.61 16.97
C ASN A 31 18.46 -2.26 17.73
N LYS A 32 17.68 -1.30 17.22
CA LYS A 32 16.40 -0.87 17.83
C LYS A 32 15.32 -1.94 17.75
N TYR A 33 15.16 -2.59 16.60
CA TYR A 33 14.05 -3.52 16.35
C TYR A 33 14.46 -5.01 16.40
N PHE A 34 15.77 -5.31 16.21
CA PHE A 34 16.31 -6.67 16.14
C PHE A 34 17.71 -6.74 16.79
N PRO A 35 17.86 -6.52 18.11
CA PRO A 35 19.14 -6.29 18.77
C PRO A 35 20.18 -7.40 18.65
N GLN A 36 19.76 -8.61 18.28
CA GLN A 36 20.67 -9.75 18.12
C GLN A 36 21.25 -9.91 16.70
N LYS A 37 20.97 -8.96 15.79
CA LYS A 37 21.42 -9.05 14.39
C LYS A 37 22.47 -8.00 14.06
N LYS A 38 23.44 -8.41 13.24
CA LYS A 38 24.43 -7.49 12.64
C LYS A 38 24.11 -7.28 11.16
N VAL A 39 24.27 -6.06 10.69
CA VAL A 39 24.22 -5.69 9.27
C VAL A 39 25.60 -5.23 8.86
N ILE A 40 26.12 -5.81 7.78
CA ILE A 40 27.38 -5.37 7.18
C ILE A 40 27.00 -4.45 6.02
N GLY A 41 27.46 -3.22 6.08
CA GLY A 41 27.32 -2.24 5.00
C GLY A 41 26.92 -0.87 5.52
N GLU A 42 27.84 0.05 5.48
CA GLU A 42 27.62 1.48 5.66
C GLU A 42 28.48 2.31 4.74
N LYS A 43 27.93 3.35 4.26
CA LYS A 43 28.19 4.80 4.44
C LYS A 43 27.76 5.57 3.19
N LYS A 44 26.83 6.49 3.33
CA LYS A 44 26.89 7.75 2.59
C LYS A 44 26.19 8.84 3.39
N LYS A 45 26.84 10.04 3.46
CA LYS A 45 26.22 11.28 3.92
C LYS A 45 24.90 11.49 3.20
N GLU A 46 23.88 11.94 3.91
CA GLU A 46 22.59 12.30 3.31
C GLU A 46 22.79 13.46 2.34
N THR A 47 22.71 13.14 1.07
CA THR A 47 22.60 14.09 -0.04
C THR A 47 21.12 14.33 -0.32
N PRO A 48 20.76 15.40 -1.05
CA PRO A 48 19.40 15.59 -1.54
C PRO A 48 18.84 14.32 -2.16
N GLN A 49 17.60 13.95 -1.77
CA GLN A 49 17.05 12.62 -2.01
C GLN A 49 15.77 12.72 -2.85
N ILE A 50 15.32 11.60 -3.37
CA ILE A 50 13.97 11.46 -3.91
C ILE A 50 13.24 10.44 -3.05
N PHE A 51 12.11 10.86 -2.46
CA PHE A 51 11.17 10.03 -1.72
C PHE A 51 9.95 9.77 -2.55
N VAL A 52 9.53 8.52 -2.66
CA VAL A 52 8.32 8.14 -3.40
C VAL A 52 7.35 7.44 -2.46
N ASP A 53 6.15 7.96 -2.39
CA ASP A 53 4.98 7.24 -1.90
C ASP A 53 4.21 6.73 -3.12
N ALA A 54 4.32 5.44 -3.38
CA ALA A 54 3.78 4.79 -4.57
C ALA A 54 2.26 4.47 -4.44
N THR A 55 1.68 4.74 -3.26
CA THR A 55 0.29 4.53 -2.90
C THR A 55 -0.19 5.68 -2.03
N ALA A 56 -0.05 6.90 -2.54
CA ALA A 56 -0.11 8.12 -1.74
C ALA A 56 -1.46 8.35 -1.04
N GLY A 57 -2.58 7.84 -1.60
CA GLY A 57 -3.90 7.93 -1.00
C GLY A 57 -4.25 9.36 -0.57
N GLY A 58 -4.66 9.52 0.69
CA GLY A 58 -4.91 10.82 1.31
C GLY A 58 -3.65 11.58 1.76
N GLY A 59 -2.44 11.10 1.45
CA GLY A 59 -1.18 11.78 1.74
C GLY A 59 -0.68 11.64 3.18
N GLY A 60 -1.25 10.74 3.98
CA GLY A 60 -0.88 10.60 5.39
C GLY A 60 0.62 10.37 5.59
N HIS A 61 1.19 9.36 4.94
CA HIS A 61 2.63 9.10 4.95
C HIS A 61 3.41 10.20 4.24
N LEU A 62 3.00 10.57 3.04
CA LEU A 62 3.69 11.54 2.19
C LEU A 62 3.92 12.87 2.91
N PHE A 63 2.85 13.50 3.42
CA PHE A 63 2.96 14.78 4.14
C PHE A 63 3.69 14.65 5.48
N SER A 64 3.55 13.52 6.16
CA SER A 64 4.29 13.26 7.39
C SER A 64 5.80 13.14 7.15
N LEU A 65 6.21 12.49 6.06
CA LEU A 65 7.61 12.41 5.63
C LEU A 65 8.16 13.77 5.20
N ILE A 66 7.38 14.57 4.45
CA ILE A 66 7.75 15.95 4.07
C ILE A 66 8.01 16.78 5.32
N ASN A 67 7.06 16.78 6.28
CA ASN A 67 7.19 17.54 7.54
C ASN A 67 8.38 17.07 8.37
N TYR A 68 8.56 15.76 8.50
CA TYR A 68 9.71 15.21 9.22
C TYR A 68 11.02 15.64 8.58
N TYR A 69 11.13 15.57 7.26
CA TYR A 69 12.36 15.95 6.53
C TYR A 69 12.62 17.45 6.62
N GLN A 70 11.61 18.28 6.42
CA GLN A 70 11.73 19.73 6.55
C GLN A 70 12.22 20.15 7.93
N LYS A 71 11.73 19.49 8.99
CA LYS A 71 12.12 19.78 10.38
C LYS A 71 13.54 19.33 10.71
N ASN A 72 13.96 18.16 10.24
CA ASN A 72 15.21 17.53 10.67
C ASN A 72 16.37 17.77 9.70
N PHE A 73 16.08 18.11 8.44
CA PHE A 73 17.06 18.33 7.36
C PHE A 73 16.76 19.61 6.56
N PRO A 74 16.59 20.78 7.22
CA PRO A 74 16.15 22.00 6.57
C PRO A 74 17.08 22.48 5.45
N GLN A 75 18.38 22.23 5.57
CA GLN A 75 19.38 22.62 4.57
C GLN A 75 19.25 21.87 3.25
N ASN A 76 18.71 20.64 3.27
CA ASN A 76 18.55 19.78 2.10
C ASN A 76 17.11 19.73 1.60
N PHE A 77 16.17 20.41 2.27
CA PHE A 77 14.75 20.27 2.01
C PHE A 77 14.36 20.68 0.60
N TYR A 78 14.83 21.83 0.14
CA TYR A 78 14.49 22.37 -1.17
C TYR A 78 15.13 21.63 -2.35
N ASP A 79 16.24 20.92 -2.10
CA ASP A 79 16.91 20.09 -3.09
C ASP A 79 16.36 18.64 -3.10
N THR A 80 15.49 18.32 -2.16
CA THR A 80 14.86 17.00 -2.03
C THR A 80 13.53 16.99 -2.76
N ILE A 81 13.28 15.94 -3.52
CA ILE A 81 12.06 15.75 -4.29
C ILE A 81 11.15 14.74 -3.58
N PHE A 82 9.88 15.07 -3.47
CA PHE A 82 8.84 14.17 -2.99
C PHE A 82 7.89 13.83 -4.13
N VAL A 83 7.55 12.56 -4.28
CA VAL A 83 6.66 12.05 -5.33
C VAL A 83 5.54 11.25 -4.70
N GLY A 84 4.30 11.62 -5.02
CA GLY A 84 3.11 10.85 -4.68
C GLY A 84 2.48 10.25 -5.93
N ILE A 85 2.20 8.95 -5.92
CA ILE A 85 1.53 8.24 -7.02
C ILE A 85 0.27 7.59 -6.44
N ASP A 86 -0.86 7.75 -7.10
CA ASP A 86 -2.07 7.01 -6.79
C ASP A 86 -2.93 6.78 -8.03
N VAL A 87 -3.68 5.69 -8.04
CA VAL A 87 -4.62 5.35 -9.13
C VAL A 87 -5.99 6.00 -8.92
N ASP A 88 -6.29 6.46 -7.71
CA ASP A 88 -7.56 7.07 -7.36
C ASP A 88 -7.58 8.57 -7.68
N ARG A 89 -8.40 8.96 -8.64
CA ARG A 89 -8.52 10.36 -9.06
C ARG A 89 -8.96 11.30 -7.93
N GLU A 90 -9.77 10.80 -6.99
CA GLU A 90 -10.22 11.61 -5.83
C GLU A 90 -9.04 11.86 -4.87
N ALA A 91 -8.18 10.84 -4.65
CA ALA A 91 -6.96 11.00 -3.87
C ALA A 91 -6.02 12.02 -4.50
N ILE A 92 -5.79 11.94 -5.81
CA ILE A 92 -4.95 12.91 -6.55
C ILE A 92 -5.48 14.33 -6.43
N ALA A 93 -6.79 14.55 -6.60
CA ALA A 93 -7.38 15.88 -6.47
C ALA A 93 -7.16 16.48 -5.07
N TYR A 94 -7.31 15.65 -4.03
CA TYR A 94 -7.05 16.04 -2.65
C TYR A 94 -5.57 16.39 -2.40
N LEU A 95 -4.64 15.57 -2.91
CA LEU A 95 -3.20 15.80 -2.78
C LEU A 95 -2.79 17.12 -3.47
N GLU A 96 -3.32 17.39 -4.66
CA GLU A 96 -3.03 18.64 -5.39
C GLU A 96 -3.57 19.87 -4.66
N GLU A 97 -4.75 19.77 -4.04
CA GLU A 97 -5.29 20.85 -3.19
C GLU A 97 -4.35 21.13 -2.01
N LYS A 98 -3.91 20.08 -1.32
CA LYS A 98 -2.98 20.19 -0.17
C LYS A 98 -1.61 20.72 -0.59
N LYS A 99 -1.06 20.25 -1.73
CA LYS A 99 0.17 20.78 -2.29
C LYS A 99 0.11 22.28 -2.49
N LYS A 100 -0.96 22.80 -3.11
CA LYS A 100 -1.19 24.22 -3.31
C LYS A 100 -1.34 24.97 -1.98
N LYS A 101 -2.17 24.45 -1.06
CA LYS A 101 -2.43 25.07 0.23
C LYS A 101 -1.14 25.29 1.05
N PHE A 102 -0.20 24.34 0.98
CA PHE A 102 1.03 24.36 1.75
C PHE A 102 2.26 24.80 0.98
N ASN A 103 2.08 25.15 -0.30
CA ASN A 103 3.13 25.64 -1.19
C ASN A 103 4.36 24.73 -1.27
N PHE A 104 4.13 23.43 -1.53
CA PHE A 104 5.21 22.44 -1.68
C PHE A 104 5.66 22.36 -3.14
N ASP A 105 6.64 23.20 -3.54
CA ASP A 105 7.16 23.23 -4.90
C ASP A 105 7.97 21.98 -5.27
N ASN A 106 8.56 21.33 -4.29
CA ASN A 106 9.34 20.10 -4.44
C ASN A 106 8.52 18.81 -4.32
N LEU A 107 7.19 18.91 -4.32
CA LEU A 107 6.25 17.78 -4.33
C LEU A 107 5.65 17.61 -5.73
N PHE A 108 5.76 16.41 -6.29
CA PHE A 108 5.19 16.00 -7.57
C PHE A 108 4.13 14.93 -7.35
N ILE A 109 2.97 15.07 -7.99
CA ILE A 109 1.81 14.19 -7.79
C ILE A 109 1.38 13.63 -9.13
N TYR A 110 1.24 12.29 -9.22
CA TYR A 110 0.92 11.60 -10.46
C TYR A 110 -0.28 10.70 -10.32
N TRP A 111 -1.25 10.90 -11.20
CA TRP A 111 -2.36 9.97 -11.36
C TRP A 111 -1.96 8.80 -12.23
N ASP A 112 -1.33 7.80 -11.63
CA ASP A 112 -0.88 6.62 -12.34
C ASP A 112 -0.87 5.38 -11.40
N ASN A 113 -0.63 4.22 -11.97
CA ASN A 113 -0.42 3.00 -11.21
C ASN A 113 1.08 2.82 -10.92
N TYR A 114 1.42 2.42 -9.71
CA TYR A 114 2.80 2.17 -9.31
C TYR A 114 3.52 1.10 -10.16
N VAL A 115 2.79 0.29 -10.94
CA VAL A 115 3.40 -0.60 -11.94
C VAL A 115 4.15 0.17 -13.04
N ASN A 116 3.83 1.43 -13.23
CA ASN A 116 4.46 2.33 -14.20
C ASN A 116 5.55 3.21 -13.60
N ILE A 117 5.94 3.01 -12.33
CA ILE A 117 6.86 3.91 -11.61
C ILE A 117 8.17 4.17 -12.37
N LYS A 118 8.76 3.15 -12.97
CA LYS A 118 10.01 3.29 -13.75
C LYS A 118 9.79 4.15 -14.99
N ARG A 119 8.76 3.84 -15.78
CA ARG A 119 8.39 4.61 -16.98
C ARG A 119 8.09 6.07 -16.66
N LEU A 120 7.42 6.32 -15.53
CA LEU A 120 7.12 7.67 -15.06
C LEU A 120 8.42 8.44 -14.78
N PHE A 121 9.37 7.84 -14.09
CA PHE A 121 10.66 8.48 -13.80
C PHE A 121 11.49 8.74 -15.04
N GLU A 122 11.44 7.85 -16.04
CA GLU A 122 12.10 8.04 -17.34
C GLU A 122 11.45 9.18 -18.15
N ALA A 123 10.12 9.28 -18.16
CA ALA A 123 9.38 10.30 -18.88
C ALA A 123 9.55 11.72 -18.28
N GLU A 124 9.59 11.81 -16.96
CA GLU A 124 9.72 13.07 -16.23
C GLU A 124 11.19 13.53 -16.08
N HIS A 125 12.14 12.75 -16.56
CA HIS A 125 13.59 13.08 -16.51
C HIS A 125 14.08 13.49 -15.11
N PHE A 126 13.60 12.81 -14.05
CA PHE A 126 14.07 13.11 -12.71
C PHE A 126 15.60 13.05 -12.62
N PRO A 127 16.25 14.00 -11.91
CA PRO A 127 17.71 14.15 -11.93
C PRO A 127 18.45 13.00 -11.25
N ARG A 128 17.73 12.17 -10.51
CA ARG A 128 18.28 11.07 -9.71
C ARG A 128 17.29 9.91 -9.61
N ARG A 129 17.80 8.75 -9.19
CA ARG A 129 16.96 7.63 -8.78
C ARG A 129 16.45 7.85 -7.36
N PRO A 130 15.25 7.35 -7.00
CA PRO A 130 14.73 7.47 -5.65
C PRO A 130 15.61 6.71 -4.64
N SER A 131 15.76 7.34 -3.49
CA SER A 131 16.47 6.76 -2.33
C SER A 131 15.53 6.05 -1.35
N ARG A 132 14.25 6.42 -1.37
CA ARG A 132 13.21 5.84 -0.51
C ARG A 132 11.95 5.65 -1.31
N ILE A 133 11.40 4.44 -1.28
CA ILE A 133 10.12 4.10 -1.90
C ILE A 133 9.25 3.42 -0.86
N LEU A 134 8.02 3.90 -0.71
CA LEU A 134 6.99 3.34 0.14
C LEU A 134 5.87 2.75 -0.73
N PHE A 135 5.40 1.57 -0.34
CA PHE A 135 4.11 1.01 -0.70
C PHE A 135 3.30 0.84 0.59
N ASP A 136 2.20 1.56 0.74
CA ASP A 136 1.20 1.33 1.78
C ASP A 136 -0.03 0.71 1.10
N LEU A 137 -0.12 -0.61 1.13
CA LEU A 137 -1.09 -1.36 0.34
C LEU A 137 -2.49 -1.30 0.95
N GLY A 138 -3.50 -1.63 0.16
CA GLY A 138 -4.88 -1.73 0.62
C GLY A 138 -5.75 -0.53 0.24
N ILE A 139 -6.73 -0.23 1.07
CA ILE A 139 -7.73 0.82 0.82
C ILE A 139 -7.50 2.04 1.71
N SER A 140 -7.73 3.23 1.15
CA SER A 140 -7.74 4.45 1.96
C SER A 140 -8.98 4.52 2.87
N TYR A 141 -8.88 5.29 3.94
CA TYR A 141 -10.01 5.54 4.85
C TYR A 141 -11.21 6.13 4.11
N TYR A 142 -10.98 7.03 3.16
CA TYR A 142 -12.04 7.62 2.34
C TYR A 142 -12.77 6.56 1.53
N GLN A 143 -12.03 5.67 0.86
CA GLN A 143 -12.62 4.56 0.11
C GLN A 143 -13.44 3.64 1.00
N ALA A 144 -12.97 3.35 2.22
CA ALA A 144 -13.67 2.50 3.18
C ALA A 144 -14.98 3.13 3.70
N LYS A 145 -15.08 4.46 3.78
CA LYS A 145 -16.26 5.17 4.29
C LYS A 145 -17.27 5.55 3.21
N SER A 146 -16.88 5.54 1.96
CA SER A 146 -17.75 5.95 0.84
C SER A 146 -18.74 4.85 0.45
N SER A 147 -20.04 5.14 0.54
CA SER A 147 -21.10 4.25 0.05
C SER A 147 -21.06 4.03 -1.47
N LYS A 148 -20.43 4.96 -2.21
CA LYS A 148 -20.31 4.89 -3.67
C LYS A 148 -19.22 3.93 -4.13
N ARG A 149 -18.25 3.60 -3.25
CA ARG A 149 -17.06 2.83 -3.60
C ARG A 149 -17.22 1.32 -3.34
N GLY A 150 -18.05 0.90 -2.40
CA GLY A 150 -18.39 -0.51 -2.13
C GLY A 150 -17.28 -1.36 -1.49
N PHE A 151 -16.25 -0.76 -0.93
CA PHE A 151 -15.16 -1.48 -0.27
C PHE A 151 -15.57 -2.00 1.12
N SER A 152 -16.49 -1.32 1.78
CA SER A 152 -16.90 -1.66 3.14
C SER A 152 -18.13 -2.55 3.18
N PHE A 153 -18.09 -3.54 4.05
CA PHE A 153 -19.25 -4.37 4.41
C PHE A 153 -20.05 -3.80 5.59
N THR A 154 -19.64 -2.65 6.14
CA THR A 154 -20.35 -1.91 7.22
C THR A 154 -21.08 -0.68 6.70
N VAL A 155 -20.87 -0.31 5.45
CA VAL A 155 -21.55 0.79 4.76
C VAL A 155 -22.33 0.19 3.60
N GLU A 156 -23.64 0.46 3.55
CA GLU A 156 -24.45 0.03 2.41
C GLU A 156 -24.17 0.86 1.18
N GLY A 157 -23.96 0.21 0.04
CA GLY A 157 -23.65 0.88 -1.21
C GLY A 157 -23.48 -0.06 -2.39
N LYS A 158 -23.18 0.49 -3.55
CA LYS A 158 -22.90 -0.28 -4.78
C LYS A 158 -21.65 -1.12 -4.60
N ILE A 159 -21.61 -2.34 -5.14
CA ILE A 159 -20.43 -3.22 -5.09
C ILE A 159 -19.50 -2.87 -6.25
N ASP A 160 -18.85 -1.72 -6.19
CA ASP A 160 -17.92 -1.24 -7.21
C ASP A 160 -16.50 -1.81 -7.00
N MET A 161 -15.86 -1.48 -5.91
CA MET A 161 -14.52 -1.90 -5.46
C MET A 161 -13.35 -1.54 -6.41
N ARG A 162 -13.55 -0.71 -7.43
CA ARG A 162 -12.45 -0.24 -8.28
C ARG A 162 -11.66 0.86 -7.58
N PHE A 163 -10.35 0.77 -7.56
CA PHE A 163 -9.48 1.88 -7.15
C PHE A 163 -9.55 3.02 -8.17
N ASP A 164 -9.40 2.70 -9.45
CA ASP A 164 -9.57 3.65 -10.55
C ASP A 164 -10.95 3.47 -11.21
N GLN A 165 -11.91 4.32 -10.85
CA GLN A 165 -13.26 4.26 -11.40
C GLN A 165 -13.36 4.82 -12.83
N ILE A 166 -12.32 5.51 -13.31
CA ILE A 166 -12.31 6.14 -14.65
C ILE A 166 -11.75 5.18 -15.69
N ARG A 167 -10.55 4.64 -15.44
CA ARG A 167 -9.84 3.78 -16.42
C ARG A 167 -10.29 2.34 -16.35
N ARG A 168 -10.66 1.84 -15.14
CA ARG A 168 -11.17 0.47 -14.95
C ARG A 168 -12.66 0.39 -15.24
N LYS A 169 -13.05 -0.59 -16.08
CA LYS A 169 -14.43 -0.77 -16.50
C LYS A 169 -15.20 -1.83 -15.71
N VAL A 170 -14.51 -2.80 -15.16
CA VAL A 170 -15.10 -3.98 -14.51
C VAL A 170 -15.18 -3.76 -12.99
N THR A 171 -16.39 -3.75 -12.46
CA THR A 171 -16.66 -3.64 -11.01
C THR A 171 -16.66 -5.02 -10.34
N ALA A 172 -16.64 -5.06 -9.02
CA ALA A 172 -16.81 -6.31 -8.26
C ALA A 172 -18.19 -6.94 -8.53
N LEU A 173 -19.24 -6.13 -8.72
CA LEU A 173 -20.56 -6.62 -9.10
C LEU A 173 -20.55 -7.24 -10.51
N ASP A 174 -19.79 -6.67 -11.44
CA ASP A 174 -19.61 -7.28 -12.77
C ASP A 174 -18.95 -8.65 -12.69
N ILE A 175 -17.93 -8.80 -11.80
CA ILE A 175 -17.28 -10.10 -11.57
C ILE A 175 -18.31 -11.12 -11.05
N ILE A 176 -19.11 -10.74 -10.07
CA ILE A 176 -20.19 -11.60 -9.53
C ILE A 176 -21.17 -12.01 -10.63
N ASN A 177 -21.62 -11.07 -11.44
CA ASN A 177 -22.68 -11.31 -12.43
C ASN A 177 -22.19 -12.06 -13.66
N LYS A 178 -20.98 -11.76 -14.15
CA LYS A 178 -20.45 -12.28 -15.43
C LYS A 178 -19.62 -13.55 -15.28
N ALA A 179 -19.04 -13.81 -14.09
CA ALA A 179 -18.27 -15.02 -13.87
C ALA A 179 -19.17 -16.27 -13.90
N ASN A 180 -18.68 -17.34 -14.55
CA ASN A 180 -19.26 -18.67 -14.35
C ASN A 180 -18.87 -19.22 -12.97
N LEU A 181 -19.53 -20.28 -12.53
CA LEU A 181 -19.32 -20.86 -11.20
C LEU A 181 -17.85 -21.28 -10.96
N LYS A 182 -17.19 -21.86 -11.98
CA LYS A 182 -15.80 -22.29 -11.89
C LYS A 182 -14.86 -21.11 -11.65
N LYS A 183 -15.05 -20.01 -12.38
CA LYS A 183 -14.25 -18.78 -12.24
C LYS A 183 -14.48 -18.13 -10.87
N LEU A 184 -15.73 -18.02 -10.43
CA LEU A 184 -16.05 -17.43 -9.12
C LEU A 184 -15.46 -18.25 -7.97
N LYS A 185 -15.59 -19.60 -8.03
CA LYS A 185 -14.93 -20.49 -7.07
C LYS A 185 -13.40 -20.32 -7.04
N LYS A 186 -12.77 -20.17 -8.21
CA LYS A 186 -11.34 -19.94 -8.31
C LYS A 186 -10.96 -18.64 -7.61
N ILE A 187 -11.59 -17.52 -7.96
CA ILE A 187 -11.34 -16.20 -7.38
C ILE A 187 -11.45 -16.24 -5.85
N LEU A 188 -12.58 -16.73 -5.33
CA LEU A 188 -12.78 -16.73 -3.89
C LEU A 188 -11.82 -17.67 -3.16
N LYS A 189 -11.51 -18.85 -3.69
CA LYS A 189 -10.54 -19.77 -3.09
C LYS A 189 -9.13 -19.20 -3.06
N GLU A 190 -8.72 -18.53 -4.15
CA GLU A 190 -7.36 -18.03 -4.30
C GLU A 190 -7.10 -16.79 -3.44
N PHE A 191 -8.10 -15.90 -3.29
CA PHE A 191 -7.90 -14.58 -2.71
C PHE A 191 -8.54 -14.36 -1.34
N SER A 192 -9.44 -15.25 -0.87
CA SER A 192 -10.07 -15.06 0.44
C SER A 192 -9.36 -15.77 1.59
N GLU A 193 -8.59 -16.82 1.30
CA GLU A 193 -8.04 -17.72 2.34
C GLU A 193 -9.14 -18.34 3.26
N ASP A 194 -10.41 -18.28 2.86
CA ASP A 194 -11.52 -18.85 3.61
C ASP A 194 -11.77 -20.33 3.20
N ARG A 195 -11.86 -21.20 4.19
CA ARG A 195 -12.11 -22.65 3.95
C ARG A 195 -13.47 -22.90 3.29
N ARG A 196 -14.42 -22.00 3.47
CA ARG A 196 -15.79 -22.08 2.92
C ARG A 196 -15.95 -21.34 1.57
N ALA A 197 -14.85 -20.80 1.02
CA ALA A 197 -14.87 -20.01 -0.21
C ALA A 197 -15.64 -20.68 -1.37
N ALA A 198 -15.49 -22.00 -1.54
CA ALA A 198 -16.18 -22.73 -2.59
C ALA A 198 -17.70 -22.82 -2.38
N GLN A 199 -18.14 -23.00 -1.14
CA GLN A 199 -19.55 -23.03 -0.77
C GLN A 199 -20.17 -21.63 -0.92
N ILE A 200 -19.47 -20.60 -0.43
CA ILE A 200 -19.89 -19.20 -0.55
C ILE A 200 -20.00 -18.80 -2.03
N ALA A 201 -19.00 -19.14 -2.86
CA ALA A 201 -19.03 -18.90 -4.30
C ALA A 201 -20.25 -19.54 -4.97
N THR A 202 -20.58 -20.78 -4.58
CA THR A 202 -21.76 -21.47 -5.10
C THR A 202 -23.05 -20.72 -4.76
N LYS A 203 -23.19 -20.30 -3.50
CA LYS A 203 -24.37 -19.55 -3.06
C LYS A 203 -24.50 -18.19 -3.73
N ILE A 204 -23.38 -17.44 -3.81
CA ILE A 204 -23.33 -16.16 -4.55
C ILE A 204 -23.75 -16.37 -6.01
N PHE A 205 -23.22 -17.41 -6.68
CA PHE A 205 -23.53 -17.68 -8.09
C PHE A 205 -25.02 -17.91 -8.34
N TYR A 206 -25.69 -18.73 -7.52
CA TYR A 206 -27.11 -18.99 -7.69
C TYR A 206 -28.01 -17.85 -7.25
N LYS A 207 -27.52 -16.97 -6.36
CA LYS A 207 -28.25 -15.81 -5.84
C LYS A 207 -27.80 -14.47 -6.42
N LYS A 208 -26.96 -14.47 -7.44
CA LYS A 208 -26.34 -13.23 -7.97
C LYS A 208 -27.36 -12.17 -8.43
N LYS A 209 -28.55 -12.56 -8.85
CA LYS A 209 -29.63 -11.63 -9.22
C LYS A 209 -30.24 -10.90 -8.01
N GLU A 210 -30.09 -11.44 -6.81
CA GLU A 210 -30.53 -10.83 -5.55
C GLU A 210 -29.48 -9.85 -4.97
N ILE A 211 -28.27 -9.80 -5.55
CA ILE A 211 -27.15 -9.00 -5.05
C ILE A 211 -27.12 -7.67 -5.80
N VAL A 212 -27.50 -6.60 -5.12
CA VAL A 212 -27.47 -5.22 -5.60
C VAL A 212 -26.53 -4.37 -4.78
N THR A 213 -26.53 -4.55 -3.45
CA THR A 213 -25.75 -3.77 -2.50
C THR A 213 -24.75 -4.62 -1.73
N THR A 214 -23.81 -3.94 -1.07
CA THR A 214 -22.85 -4.57 -0.14
C THR A 214 -23.57 -5.35 0.96
N TYR A 215 -24.74 -4.90 1.38
CA TYR A 215 -25.54 -5.59 2.40
C TYR A 215 -26.18 -6.87 1.91
N ASP A 216 -26.63 -6.92 0.65
CA ASP A 216 -27.15 -8.15 0.05
C ASP A 216 -26.05 -9.21 -0.04
N LEU A 217 -24.88 -8.81 -0.53
CA LEU A 217 -23.72 -9.70 -0.58
C LEU A 217 -23.35 -10.21 0.82
N LYS A 218 -23.30 -9.31 1.81
CA LYS A 218 -23.01 -9.64 3.21
C LYS A 218 -24.02 -10.66 3.77
N LYS A 219 -25.31 -10.47 3.55
CA LYS A 219 -26.36 -11.40 4.00
C LYS A 219 -26.15 -12.80 3.41
N ILE A 220 -25.84 -12.88 2.11
CA ILE A 220 -25.60 -14.16 1.44
C ILE A 220 -24.35 -14.85 2.03
N ILE A 221 -23.27 -14.12 2.24
CA ILE A 221 -22.03 -14.67 2.85
C ILE A 221 -22.34 -15.21 4.25
N ILE A 222 -22.99 -14.42 5.11
CA ILE A 222 -23.31 -14.82 6.47
C ILE A 222 -24.14 -16.08 6.51
N SER A 223 -25.11 -16.23 5.59
CA SER A 223 -26.04 -17.39 5.55
C SER A 223 -25.36 -18.73 5.27
N CYS A 224 -24.12 -18.75 4.82
CA CYS A 224 -23.38 -19.98 4.52
C CYS A 224 -21.94 -20.01 5.02
N GLY A 225 -21.33 -18.85 5.26
CA GLY A 225 -19.94 -18.72 5.67
C GLY A 225 -19.76 -18.17 7.09
N GLY A 226 -20.79 -17.62 7.70
CA GLY A 226 -20.67 -16.90 8.97
C GLY A 226 -20.15 -15.47 8.81
N LYS A 227 -20.16 -14.73 9.91
CA LYS A 227 -19.75 -13.30 9.93
C LYS A 227 -18.25 -13.12 9.63
N GLU A 228 -17.44 -14.06 10.05
CA GLU A 228 -15.98 -14.07 9.88
C GLU A 228 -15.54 -14.20 8.41
N SER A 229 -16.37 -14.80 7.55
CA SER A 229 -16.09 -14.90 6.10
C SER A 229 -16.29 -13.57 5.36
N VAL A 230 -17.03 -12.62 5.92
CA VAL A 230 -17.39 -11.39 5.19
C VAL A 230 -16.16 -10.57 4.78
N PRO A 231 -15.23 -10.23 5.70
CA PRO A 231 -14.02 -9.47 5.33
C PRO A 231 -13.20 -10.20 4.27
N GLN A 232 -13.06 -11.51 4.38
CA GLN A 232 -12.25 -12.33 3.49
C GLN A 232 -12.82 -12.39 2.06
N ILE A 233 -14.13 -12.51 1.93
CA ILE A 233 -14.79 -12.53 0.61
C ILE A 233 -14.78 -11.14 -0.04
N PHE A 234 -14.99 -10.06 0.74
CA PHE A 234 -14.84 -8.70 0.23
C PHE A 234 -13.40 -8.44 -0.23
N GLN A 235 -12.40 -8.86 0.54
CA GLN A 235 -10.99 -8.81 0.12
C GLN A 235 -10.76 -9.57 -1.19
N ALA A 236 -11.28 -10.77 -1.34
CA ALA A 236 -11.09 -11.56 -2.55
C ALA A 236 -11.69 -10.89 -3.80
N LEU A 237 -12.87 -10.31 -3.67
CA LEU A 237 -13.50 -9.56 -4.76
C LEU A 237 -12.72 -8.29 -5.09
N ARG A 238 -12.22 -7.56 -4.08
CA ARG A 238 -11.38 -6.37 -4.26
C ARG A 238 -10.09 -6.69 -5.00
N ILE A 239 -9.38 -7.72 -4.55
CA ILE A 239 -8.15 -8.21 -5.20
C ILE A 239 -8.40 -8.54 -6.66
N ALA A 240 -9.48 -9.29 -6.95
CA ALA A 240 -9.84 -9.66 -8.31
C ALA A 240 -10.28 -8.47 -9.17
N THR A 241 -10.92 -7.47 -8.56
CA THR A 241 -11.37 -6.26 -9.26
C THR A 241 -10.19 -5.38 -9.67
N ASN A 242 -9.14 -5.32 -8.86
CA ASN A 242 -8.02 -4.39 -9.03
C ASN A 242 -6.72 -5.06 -9.50
N ASP A 243 -6.68 -6.38 -9.69
CA ASP A 243 -5.47 -7.17 -10.00
C ASP A 243 -4.33 -6.91 -9.00
N GLU A 244 -4.69 -6.73 -7.70
CA GLU A 244 -3.79 -6.20 -6.67
C GLU A 244 -2.48 -7.00 -6.55
N LEU A 245 -2.57 -8.34 -6.52
CA LEU A 245 -1.40 -9.18 -6.32
C LEU A 245 -0.46 -9.20 -7.54
N GLU A 246 -1.02 -9.11 -8.75
CA GLU A 246 -0.19 -9.03 -9.96
C GLU A 246 0.45 -7.66 -10.09
N ASN A 247 -0.29 -6.60 -9.85
CA ASN A 247 0.24 -5.24 -9.79
C ASN A 247 1.36 -5.12 -8.74
N LEU A 248 1.20 -5.73 -7.55
CA LEU A 248 2.24 -5.74 -6.52
C LEU A 248 3.53 -6.40 -7.01
N LYS A 249 3.45 -7.54 -7.69
CA LYS A 249 4.63 -8.22 -8.24
C LYS A 249 5.37 -7.35 -9.26
N ILE A 250 4.63 -6.70 -10.16
CA ILE A 250 5.20 -5.79 -11.17
C ILE A 250 5.79 -4.57 -10.48
N GLY A 251 5.01 -3.90 -9.62
CA GLY A 251 5.44 -2.69 -8.92
C GLY A 251 6.68 -2.88 -8.06
N LEU A 252 6.80 -4.01 -7.35
CA LEU A 252 7.99 -4.34 -6.57
C LEU A 252 9.24 -4.46 -7.46
N LYS A 253 9.13 -5.11 -8.63
CA LYS A 253 10.25 -5.25 -9.58
C LYS A 253 10.68 -3.88 -10.14
N GLU A 254 9.71 -3.10 -10.58
CA GLU A 254 9.96 -1.78 -11.16
C GLU A 254 10.55 -0.81 -10.12
N ALA A 255 9.98 -0.79 -8.91
CA ALA A 255 10.50 0.03 -7.82
C ALA A 255 11.92 -0.38 -7.41
N PHE A 256 12.19 -1.69 -7.28
CA PHE A 256 13.53 -2.18 -6.96
C PHE A 256 14.54 -1.85 -8.07
N GLY A 257 14.14 -1.99 -9.34
CA GLY A 257 14.98 -1.63 -10.49
C GLY A 257 15.31 -0.14 -10.52
N LEU A 258 14.35 0.71 -10.12
CA LEU A 258 14.49 2.16 -10.08
C LEU A 258 15.29 2.65 -8.86
N LEU A 259 15.18 1.98 -7.71
CA LEU A 259 15.81 2.38 -6.46
C LEU A 259 17.33 2.54 -6.62
N ASN A 260 17.91 3.61 -6.04
CA ASN A 260 19.36 3.82 -6.07
C ASN A 260 20.11 2.82 -5.18
N ASP A 261 21.42 2.77 -5.31
CA ASP A 261 22.30 2.08 -4.37
C ASP A 261 22.25 2.75 -2.97
N GLY A 262 22.13 1.95 -1.90
CA GLY A 262 21.83 2.44 -0.57
C GLY A 262 20.36 2.86 -0.35
N GLY A 263 19.52 2.68 -1.35
CA GLY A 263 18.10 3.00 -1.27
C GLY A 263 17.31 1.97 -0.46
N ARG A 264 16.18 2.42 0.10
CA ARG A 264 15.29 1.58 0.92
C ARG A 264 13.89 1.48 0.33
N LEU A 265 13.42 0.25 0.20
CA LEU A 265 12.07 -0.08 -0.21
C LEU A 265 11.29 -0.55 1.01
N ALA A 266 10.28 0.20 1.41
CA ALA A 266 9.36 -0.14 2.49
C ALA A 266 8.00 -0.55 1.93
N VAL A 267 7.42 -1.61 2.48
CA VAL A 267 6.09 -2.10 2.11
C VAL A 267 5.29 -2.39 3.37
N ILE A 268 4.12 -1.76 3.48
CA ILE A 268 3.11 -2.07 4.49
C ILE A 268 2.04 -2.90 3.80
N SER A 269 1.82 -4.11 4.27
CA SER A 269 0.79 -5.04 3.78
C SER A 269 -0.23 -5.32 4.86
N TYR A 270 -1.48 -5.63 4.47
CA TYR A 270 -2.59 -5.82 5.42
C TYR A 270 -3.18 -7.24 5.42
N HIS A 271 -2.75 -8.09 4.50
CA HIS A 271 -3.12 -9.51 4.49
C HIS A 271 -1.96 -10.41 4.08
N SER A 272 -2.10 -11.70 4.35
CA SER A 272 -1.07 -12.71 4.17
C SER A 272 -0.61 -12.90 2.72
N LEU A 273 -1.50 -12.72 1.74
CA LEU A 273 -1.15 -12.87 0.32
C LEU A 273 -0.18 -11.78 -0.14
N GLU A 274 -0.40 -10.51 0.26
CA GLU A 274 0.55 -9.42 0.02
C GLU A 274 1.88 -9.68 0.73
N ASP A 275 1.84 -9.95 2.04
CA ASP A 275 3.04 -10.18 2.86
C ASP A 275 3.90 -11.34 2.30
N LYS A 276 3.25 -12.40 1.79
CA LYS A 276 3.93 -13.53 1.16
C LYS A 276 4.70 -13.10 -0.10
N ILE A 277 4.09 -12.28 -0.96
CA ILE A 277 4.73 -11.76 -2.17
C ILE A 277 5.94 -10.90 -1.79
N VAL A 278 5.77 -9.93 -0.89
CA VAL A 278 6.85 -9.04 -0.43
C VAL A 278 8.00 -9.86 0.16
N LYS A 279 7.70 -10.81 1.04
CA LYS A 279 8.70 -11.71 1.64
C LYS A 279 9.47 -12.51 0.59
N GLN A 280 8.77 -13.02 -0.44
CA GLN A 280 9.40 -13.79 -1.53
C GLN A 280 10.38 -12.94 -2.34
N TYR A 281 9.99 -11.71 -2.73
CA TYR A 281 10.86 -10.80 -3.48
C TYR A 281 12.07 -10.36 -2.66
N PHE A 282 11.88 -9.99 -1.41
CA PHE A 282 12.97 -9.57 -0.53
C PHE A 282 13.95 -10.72 -0.25
N LYS A 283 13.44 -11.95 -0.10
CA LYS A 283 14.28 -13.15 0.02
C LYS A 283 15.08 -13.40 -1.25
N MET A 284 14.45 -13.37 -2.41
CA MET A 284 15.08 -13.55 -3.72
C MET A 284 16.21 -12.55 -3.95
N TRP A 285 15.96 -11.24 -3.75
CA TRP A 285 16.99 -10.22 -3.94
C TRP A 285 18.14 -10.35 -2.94
N LYS A 286 17.86 -10.80 -1.72
CA LYS A 286 18.93 -11.11 -0.75
C LYS A 286 19.79 -12.29 -1.22
N GLU A 287 19.17 -13.37 -1.71
CA GLU A 287 19.86 -14.55 -2.23
C GLU A 287 20.70 -14.24 -3.48
N GLU A 288 20.23 -13.31 -4.31
CA GLU A 288 20.97 -12.73 -5.43
C GLU A 288 22.08 -11.76 -5.01
N ASN A 289 22.27 -11.53 -3.71
CA ASN A 289 23.21 -10.57 -3.13
C ASN A 289 23.03 -9.12 -3.62
N ARG A 290 21.77 -8.71 -3.81
CA ARG A 290 21.37 -7.37 -4.27
C ARG A 290 20.94 -6.45 -3.12
N GLY A 291 21.13 -6.88 -1.87
CA GLY A 291 20.79 -6.08 -0.72
C GLY A 291 20.53 -6.88 0.56
N VAL A 292 19.98 -6.21 1.56
CA VAL A 292 19.69 -6.75 2.89
C VAL A 292 18.23 -6.55 3.27
N VAL A 293 17.62 -7.60 3.83
CA VAL A 293 16.31 -7.49 4.48
C VAL A 293 16.50 -6.88 5.86
N LEU A 294 16.10 -5.62 6.03
CA LEU A 294 16.20 -4.91 7.32
C LEU A 294 15.16 -5.41 8.34
N THR A 295 14.07 -6.01 7.89
CA THR A 295 13.01 -6.57 8.73
C THR A 295 12.91 -8.10 8.59
N PRO A 296 13.76 -8.88 9.27
CA PRO A 296 13.74 -10.34 9.16
C PRO A 296 12.39 -10.97 9.53
N LYS A 297 11.71 -10.34 10.49
CA LYS A 297 10.27 -10.52 10.78
C LYS A 297 9.56 -9.22 10.45
N PRO A 298 8.29 -9.24 10.02
CA PRO A 298 7.56 -7.99 9.81
C PRO A 298 7.44 -7.24 11.12
N ILE A 299 7.54 -5.92 11.07
CA ILE A 299 7.12 -5.07 12.18
C ILE A 299 5.61 -4.98 12.14
N THR A 300 4.98 -5.03 13.30
CA THR A 300 3.52 -4.89 13.46
C THR A 300 3.20 -3.67 14.31
N PRO A 301 2.03 -3.05 14.14
CA PRO A 301 1.62 -1.90 14.93
C PRO A 301 1.62 -2.19 16.43
N SER A 302 1.91 -1.19 17.23
CA SER A 302 1.80 -1.28 18.69
C SER A 302 0.34 -1.38 19.13
N LEU A 303 0.09 -1.88 20.33
CA LEU A 303 -1.28 -1.91 20.91
C LEU A 303 -1.88 -0.51 20.97
N LEU A 304 -1.10 0.49 21.40
CA LEU A 304 -1.53 1.89 21.46
C LEU A 304 -1.93 2.43 20.06
N GLU A 305 -1.19 2.06 19.02
CA GLU A 305 -1.55 2.45 17.66
C GLU A 305 -2.85 1.79 17.22
N ILE A 306 -3.05 0.51 17.51
CA ILE A 306 -4.28 -0.23 17.18
C ILE A 306 -5.50 0.37 17.91
N GLU A 307 -5.34 0.77 19.15
CA GLU A 307 -6.40 1.45 19.93
C GLU A 307 -6.80 2.79 19.29
N ASN A 308 -5.83 3.58 18.86
CA ASN A 308 -6.07 4.88 18.22
C ASN A 308 -6.46 4.76 16.74
N ASN A 309 -6.01 3.71 16.06
CA ASN A 309 -6.26 3.43 14.64
C ASN A 309 -6.53 1.94 14.42
N PRO A 310 -7.77 1.46 14.62
CA PRO A 310 -8.11 0.05 14.45
C PRO A 310 -7.80 -0.53 13.06
N SER A 311 -7.73 0.31 12.03
CA SER A 311 -7.37 -0.11 10.66
C SER A 311 -5.92 -0.58 10.55
N ALA A 312 -5.04 -0.16 11.46
CA ALA A 312 -3.64 -0.57 11.51
C ALA A 312 -3.45 -2.04 11.93
N ARG A 313 -4.44 -2.66 12.62
CA ARG A 313 -4.31 -3.96 13.29
C ARG A 313 -3.65 -5.06 12.47
N SER A 314 -3.91 -5.11 11.18
CA SER A 314 -3.36 -6.13 10.27
C SER A 314 -2.08 -5.70 9.57
N GLY A 315 -1.59 -4.48 9.83
CA GLY A 315 -0.40 -3.90 9.19
C GLY A 315 0.87 -4.71 9.46
N LYS A 316 1.67 -4.89 8.42
CA LYS A 316 2.97 -5.58 8.45
C LYS A 316 3.97 -4.79 7.63
N LEU A 317 4.88 -4.09 8.29
CA LEU A 317 5.96 -3.37 7.61
C LEU A 317 7.13 -4.29 7.32
N ARG A 318 7.56 -4.32 6.06
CA ARG A 318 8.82 -4.91 5.63
C ARG A 318 9.68 -3.87 4.93
N VAL A 319 10.99 -3.92 5.18
CA VAL A 319 11.96 -2.99 4.58
C VAL A 319 13.16 -3.74 4.02
N PHE A 320 13.54 -3.39 2.80
CA PHE A 320 14.70 -3.88 2.11
C PHE A 320 15.68 -2.73 1.82
N LEU A 321 16.95 -2.94 2.07
CA LEU A 321 18.05 -2.05 1.71
C LEU A 321 18.73 -2.62 0.47
N LYS A 322 18.68 -1.88 -0.65
CA LYS A 322 19.39 -2.23 -1.87
C LYS A 322 20.87 -1.83 -1.77
N TYR A 323 21.75 -2.67 -2.26
CA TYR A 323 23.11 -2.29 -2.63
C TYR A 323 23.51 -3.07 -3.88
N GLU A 324 24.24 -2.42 -4.75
CA GLU A 324 24.83 -3.08 -5.92
C GLU A 324 26.19 -3.64 -5.51
N LYS A 325 26.48 -4.88 -5.92
CA LYS A 325 27.85 -5.41 -5.80
C LYS A 325 28.74 -4.61 -6.76
N ASN A 326 29.81 -4.05 -6.21
CA ASN A 326 30.96 -3.64 -7.02
C ASN A 326 31.62 -4.87 -7.63
#